data_e17911bd56f7fd40056fa3d8d597bf0c
#
_entry.id   e17911bd56f7fd40056fa3d8d597bf0c
#
_cell.length_a   1.000
_cell.length_b   1.000
_cell.length_c   1.000
_cell.angle_alpha   90.00
_cell.angle_beta   90.00
_cell.angle_gamma   90.00
#
_symmetry.space_group_name_H-M   'P 1'
#
loop_
_entity.id
_entity.type
_entity.pdbx_description
1 polymer ?
#
loop_
_entity_poly.entity_id
_entity_poly.type
_entity_poly.pdbx_seq_one_letter_code
_entity_poly.pdbx_strand_id
1 'polypeptide(L)' 'MADANMYVTKETFDKMREELQRMKSVDRPASSRAIAEAREKGDLKENAEYDAAKEAQGILEAKIKQLEGMIANAKIVD' A
#
# COMPACT_ATOMS: atom_id res chain seq x y z
N MET A 1 0.81 19.07 -18.77
CA MET A 1 1.13 18.03 -17.81
C MET A 1 1.80 18.60 -16.57
N ALA A 2 1.29 18.24 -15.44
CA ALA A 2 1.87 18.73 -14.21
C ALA A 2 3.28 18.19 -14.02
N ASP A 3 4.10 19.00 -13.37
CA ASP A 3 5.44 18.58 -13.01
C ASP A 3 5.33 17.47 -11.97
N ALA A 4 5.89 16.31 -12.28
CA ALA A 4 5.84 15.16 -11.39
C ALA A 4 6.90 15.21 -10.28
N ASN A 5 7.84 16.17 -10.38
CA ASN A 5 8.89 16.28 -9.39
C ASN A 5 8.36 16.76 -8.05
N MET A 6 8.87 16.16 -7.00
CA MET A 6 8.51 16.53 -5.65
C MET A 6 9.79 16.74 -4.85
N TYR A 7 9.88 17.88 -4.19
CA TYR A 7 11.08 18.22 -3.43
C TYR A 7 10.89 17.88 -1.97
N VAL A 8 11.78 17.08 -1.43
CA VAL A 8 11.67 16.61 -0.05
C VAL A 8 13.03 16.67 0.62
N THR A 9 13.03 16.69 1.95
CA THR A 9 14.27 16.56 2.69
C THR A 9 14.70 15.10 2.69
N LYS A 10 15.99 14.87 2.99
CA LYS A 10 16.47 13.50 3.09
C LYS A 10 15.71 12.72 4.15
N GLU A 11 15.42 13.39 5.27
CA GLU A 11 14.68 12.74 6.36
C GLU A 11 13.31 12.28 5.90
N THR A 12 12.58 13.15 5.18
CA THR A 12 11.27 12.79 4.66
C THR A 12 11.39 11.66 3.64
N PHE A 13 12.39 11.74 2.78
CA PHE A 13 12.59 10.71 1.77
C PHE A 13 12.85 9.34 2.42
N ASP A 14 13.68 9.31 3.45
CA ASP A 14 13.98 8.06 4.14
C ASP A 14 12.71 7.50 4.80
N LYS A 15 11.88 8.36 5.38
CA LYS A 15 10.62 7.92 5.98
C LYS A 15 9.68 7.34 4.94
N MET A 16 9.64 7.94 3.76
CA MET A 16 8.80 7.43 2.69
C MET A 16 9.23 6.03 2.27
N ARG A 17 10.53 5.81 2.17
CA ARG A 17 11.07 4.50 1.81
C ARG A 17 10.78 3.47 2.89
N GLU A 18 10.90 3.85 4.16
CA GLU A 18 10.58 2.96 5.25
C GLU A 18 9.11 2.57 5.26
N GLU A 19 8.25 3.55 4.99
CA GLU A 19 6.83 3.30 4.92
C GLU A 19 6.50 2.32 3.80
N LEU A 20 7.10 2.51 2.63
CA LEU A 20 6.89 1.62 1.51
C LEU A 20 7.37 0.21 1.83
N GLN A 21 8.53 0.11 2.48
CA GLN A 21 9.07 -1.19 2.87
C GLN A 21 8.11 -1.91 3.81
N ARG A 22 7.56 -1.20 4.79
CA ARG A 22 6.63 -1.79 5.73
C ARG A 22 5.35 -2.26 5.04
N MET A 23 4.84 -1.44 4.12
CA MET A 23 3.64 -1.83 3.38
C MET A 23 3.86 -3.14 2.62
N LYS A 24 5.03 -3.30 2.03
CA LYS A 24 5.30 -4.49 1.23
C LYS A 24 5.65 -5.71 2.08
N SER A 25 6.34 -5.51 3.19
CA SER A 25 6.82 -6.64 3.98
C SER A 25 5.90 -7.03 5.13
N VAL A 26 5.02 -6.11 5.57
CA VAL A 26 4.11 -6.36 6.69
C VAL A 26 2.66 -6.30 6.23
N ASP A 27 2.26 -5.20 5.62
CA ASP A 27 0.85 -4.99 5.30
C ASP A 27 0.36 -5.91 4.17
N ARG A 28 1.18 -6.12 3.14
CA ARG A 28 0.79 -7.00 2.04
C ARG A 28 0.56 -8.44 2.50
N PRO A 29 1.50 -9.05 3.23
CA PRO A 29 1.26 -10.41 3.72
C PRO A 29 0.05 -10.50 4.65
N ALA A 30 -0.16 -9.48 5.49
CA ALA A 30 -1.31 -9.46 6.39
C ALA A 30 -2.61 -9.40 5.58
N SER A 31 -2.62 -8.60 4.51
CA SER A 31 -3.79 -8.48 3.65
C SER A 31 -4.10 -9.82 2.96
N SER A 32 -3.07 -10.48 2.45
CA SER A 32 -3.25 -11.78 1.81
C SER A 32 -3.80 -12.81 2.79
N ARG A 33 -3.31 -12.78 4.03
CA ARG A 33 -3.78 -13.69 5.06
C ARG A 33 -5.24 -13.42 5.40
N ALA A 34 -5.61 -12.14 5.49
CA ALA A 34 -7.00 -11.77 5.79
C ALA A 34 -7.95 -12.30 4.72
N ILE A 35 -7.54 -12.21 3.45
CA ILE A 35 -8.36 -12.72 2.36
C ILE A 35 -8.50 -14.24 2.45
N ALA A 36 -7.40 -14.91 2.72
CA ALA A 36 -7.42 -16.37 2.83
C ALA A 36 -8.30 -16.83 3.97
N GLU A 37 -8.20 -16.16 5.12
CA GLU A 37 -9.02 -16.51 6.28
C GLU A 37 -10.50 -16.28 6.01
N ALA A 38 -10.82 -15.16 5.34
CA ALA A 38 -12.21 -14.87 5.02
C ALA A 38 -12.77 -15.90 4.05
N ARG A 39 -11.95 -16.34 3.09
CA ARG A 39 -12.38 -17.35 2.13
C ARG A 39 -12.69 -18.66 2.80
N GLU A 40 -11.92 -19.03 3.80
CA GLU A 40 -12.12 -20.29 4.52
C GLU A 40 -13.41 -20.31 5.33
N LYS A 41 -13.98 -19.14 5.62
CA LYS A 41 -15.21 -19.08 6.40
C LYS A 41 -16.46 -19.42 5.61
N GLY A 42 -16.33 -19.67 4.32
CA GLY A 42 -17.41 -20.33 3.59
C GLY A 42 -18.00 -19.54 2.46
N ASP A 43 -19.30 -19.27 2.54
CA ASP A 43 -20.08 -18.77 1.42
C ASP A 43 -19.62 -17.40 0.93
N LEU A 44 -18.97 -17.39 -0.23
CA LEU A 44 -18.42 -16.15 -0.79
C LEU A 44 -19.50 -15.18 -1.24
N LYS A 45 -20.69 -15.67 -1.51
CA LYS A 45 -21.78 -14.80 -1.97
C LYS A 45 -22.22 -13.81 -0.91
N GLU A 46 -22.19 -14.22 0.35
CA GLU A 46 -22.65 -13.37 1.43
C GLU A 46 -21.57 -13.13 2.46
N ASN A 47 -20.32 -13.31 2.06
CA ASN A 47 -19.21 -13.16 2.99
C ASN A 47 -18.74 -11.72 3.00
N ALA A 48 -19.29 -10.92 3.90
CA ALA A 48 -18.92 -9.52 4.03
C ALA A 48 -17.45 -9.36 4.43
N GLU A 49 -16.90 -10.32 5.18
CA GLU A 49 -15.50 -10.27 5.56
C GLU A 49 -14.59 -10.43 4.35
N TYR A 50 -14.98 -11.31 3.43
CA TYR A 50 -14.20 -11.51 2.21
C TYR A 50 -14.22 -10.24 1.36
N ASP A 51 -15.40 -9.66 1.20
CA ASP A 51 -15.52 -8.44 0.41
C ASP A 51 -14.71 -7.30 1.02
N ALA A 52 -14.76 -7.16 2.34
CA ALA A 52 -14.00 -6.12 3.03
C ALA A 52 -12.50 -6.34 2.89
N ALA A 53 -12.06 -7.59 2.97
CA ALA A 53 -10.64 -7.91 2.82
C ALA A 53 -10.14 -7.61 1.42
N LYS A 54 -10.95 -7.91 0.41
CA LYS A 54 -10.59 -7.61 -0.98
C LYS A 54 -10.54 -6.10 -1.21
N GLU A 55 -11.49 -5.37 -0.65
CA GLU A 55 -11.50 -3.93 -0.80
C GLU A 55 -10.28 -3.31 -0.12
N ALA A 56 -9.96 -3.79 1.08
CA ALA A 56 -8.79 -3.29 1.79
C ALA A 56 -7.50 -3.57 1.03
N GLN A 57 -7.43 -4.73 0.37
CA GLN A 57 -6.27 -5.05 -0.46
C GLN A 57 -6.12 -4.07 -1.61
N GLY A 58 -7.24 -3.73 -2.26
CA GLY A 58 -7.20 -2.76 -3.36
C GLY A 58 -6.71 -1.41 -2.90
N ILE A 59 -7.17 -0.97 -1.73
CA ILE A 59 -6.74 0.31 -1.17
C ILE A 59 -5.25 0.27 -0.84
N LEU A 60 -4.79 -0.82 -0.26
CA LEU A 60 -3.38 -0.97 0.08
C LEU A 60 -2.50 -0.93 -1.16
N GLU A 61 -2.89 -1.66 -2.21
CA GLU A 61 -2.09 -1.68 -3.44
C GLU A 61 -2.06 -0.32 -4.10
N ALA A 62 -3.16 0.43 -4.04
CA ALA A 62 -3.19 1.79 -4.57
C ALA A 62 -2.24 2.69 -3.81
N LYS A 63 -2.20 2.55 -2.48
CA LYS A 63 -1.28 3.35 -1.66
C LYS A 63 0.17 3.01 -1.94
N ILE A 64 0.47 1.72 -2.12
CA ILE A 64 1.82 1.29 -2.45
C ILE A 64 2.26 1.91 -3.77
N LYS A 65 1.39 1.83 -4.76
CA LYS A 65 1.71 2.37 -6.09
C LYS A 65 1.90 3.87 -6.04
N GLN A 66 1.05 4.57 -5.31
CA GLN A 66 1.15 6.02 -5.16
C GLN A 66 2.47 6.40 -4.50
N LEU A 67 2.82 5.70 -3.43
CA LEU A 67 4.05 6.01 -2.71
C LEU A 67 5.28 5.68 -3.55
N GLU A 68 5.23 4.59 -4.31
CA GLU A 68 6.32 4.26 -5.24
C GLU A 68 6.53 5.38 -6.26
N GLY A 69 5.42 5.93 -6.77
CA GLY A 69 5.51 7.02 -7.71
C GLY A 69 6.09 8.28 -7.08
N MET A 70 5.68 8.58 -5.86
CA MET A 70 6.21 9.73 -5.15
C MET A 70 7.72 9.60 -4.92
N ILE A 71 8.15 8.41 -4.50
CA ILE A 71 9.58 8.17 -4.27
C ILE A 71 10.37 8.29 -5.56
N ALA A 72 9.81 7.76 -6.65
CA ALA A 72 10.49 7.80 -7.95
C ALA A 72 10.67 9.24 -8.45
N ASN A 73 9.74 10.12 -8.08
CA ASN A 73 9.78 11.51 -8.53
C ASN A 73 10.35 12.46 -7.49
N ALA A 74 10.74 11.95 -6.33
CA ALA A 74 11.24 12.80 -5.26
C ALA A 74 12.64 13.30 -5.57
N LYS A 75 12.87 14.56 -5.24
CA LYS A 75 14.20 15.16 -5.33
C LYS A 75 14.56 15.67 -3.97
N ILE A 76 15.73 15.24 -3.49
CA ILE A 76 16.17 15.58 -2.15
C ILE A 76 16.78 16.98 -2.17
N VAL A 77 16.33 17.82 -1.26
CA VAL A 77 16.89 19.14 -1.07
C VAL A 77 17.44 19.25 0.34
N ASP A 78 18.52 20.01 0.47
CA ASP A 78 19.15 20.21 1.78
C ASP A 78 18.75 21.52 2.38
#